data_fe96dd520b0060cfe7bd5973535ce641
#
_entry.id   fe96dd520b0060cfe7bd5973535ce641
#
_cell.length_a   1.000
_cell.length_b   1.000
_cell.length_c   1.000
_cell.angle_alpha   90.00
_cell.angle_beta   90.00
_cell.angle_gamma   90.00
#
_symmetry.space_group_name_H-M   'P 1'
#
loop_
_entity.id
_entity.type
_entity.pdbx_description
1 polymer ?
#
loop_
_entity_poly.entity_id
_entity_poly.type
_entity_poly.pdbx_seq_one_letter_code
_entity_poly.pdbx_strand_id
1 'polypeptide(L)'
;MRSAWRVWQELSGLLLPVACAGCGRPRTELCTACGAALHGAPARLVRPSPRPPGLPAVYAAAPYENAVRAVLLAHKERGALGLAGVLGRALAGCVRAGAGRPGDAGALLLVPVPSARSSTAARGHDPVRRIAAAAARDLRHAGLSAQVLPLLRQRRAVADQSGLGARQRRANLAGALELTAGGGRLLRYELLRHGLLRHGLLRLGGVILVDDLLTTGSTLAEAARAVGEAGGAGRESSVHGVCRAAVVAASPTAFEINRN
;
A
#
# COMPACT_ATOMS: atom_id res chain seq x y z
N MET A 1 8.30 30.89 -19.58
CA MET A 1 6.88 30.79 -19.13
C MET A 1 6.59 29.69 -18.11
N ARG A 2 7.50 28.75 -17.81
CA ARG A 2 7.30 27.67 -16.82
C ARG A 2 7.58 28.09 -15.37
N SER A 3 8.32 29.15 -15.10
CA SER A 3 8.66 29.63 -13.76
C SER A 3 7.52 30.40 -13.07
N ALA A 4 6.75 31.17 -13.83
CA ALA A 4 5.65 31.96 -13.28
C ALA A 4 4.51 31.10 -12.72
N TRP A 5 4.21 29.96 -13.34
CA TRP A 5 3.20 29.02 -12.88
C TRP A 5 3.56 28.37 -11.53
N ARG A 6 4.84 28.06 -11.29
CA ARG A 6 5.31 27.50 -10.01
C ARG A 6 5.21 28.53 -8.87
N VAL A 7 5.62 29.76 -9.15
CA VAL A 7 5.52 30.87 -8.17
C VAL A 7 4.05 31.14 -7.81
N TRP A 8 3.14 31.09 -8.80
CA TRP A 8 1.70 31.21 -8.54
C TRP A 8 1.12 30.06 -7.70
N GLN A 9 1.57 28.83 -7.89
CA GLN A 9 1.17 27.69 -7.05
C GLN A 9 1.71 27.79 -5.61
N GLU A 10 2.92 28.30 -5.42
CA GLU A 10 3.49 28.52 -4.09
C GLU A 10 2.81 29.69 -3.38
N LEU A 11 2.50 30.78 -4.07
CA LEU A 11 1.80 31.93 -3.50
C LEU A 11 0.30 31.66 -3.25
N SER A 12 -0.37 30.85 -4.06
CA SER A 12 -1.76 30.46 -3.82
C SER A 12 -1.90 29.53 -2.59
N GLY A 13 -0.88 28.74 -2.27
CA GLY A 13 -0.82 27.94 -1.04
C GLY A 13 -0.72 28.79 0.24
N LEU A 14 -0.18 30.00 0.14
CA LEU A 14 -0.07 30.94 1.26
C LEU A 14 -1.36 31.76 1.52
N LEU A 15 -2.25 31.84 0.55
CA LEU A 15 -3.47 32.67 0.62
C LEU A 15 -4.76 31.87 0.83
N LEU A 16 -4.76 30.55 0.60
CA LEU A 16 -5.93 29.72 0.86
C LEU A 16 -5.85 29.19 2.30
N PRO A 17 -6.88 29.39 3.10
CA PRO A 17 -6.91 28.85 4.45
C PRO A 17 -6.76 27.33 4.38
N VAL A 18 -5.73 26.79 5.04
CA VAL A 18 -5.53 25.35 5.17
C VAL A 18 -6.78 24.76 5.79
N ALA A 19 -7.43 23.84 5.08
CA ALA A 19 -8.62 23.16 5.54
C ALA A 19 -8.36 21.65 5.70
N CYS A 20 -8.99 21.06 6.71
CA CYS A 20 -8.90 19.63 6.98
C CYS A 20 -9.28 18.80 5.76
N ALA A 21 -8.37 17.98 5.27
CA ALA A 21 -8.58 17.13 4.10
C ALA A 21 -9.74 16.13 4.27
N GLY A 22 -10.12 15.81 5.51
CA GLY A 22 -11.21 14.90 5.81
C GLY A 22 -12.59 15.57 5.90
N CYS A 23 -12.71 16.69 6.63
CA CYS A 23 -14.01 17.32 6.93
C CYS A 23 -14.11 18.80 6.57
N GLY A 24 -13.07 19.41 6.02
CA GLY A 24 -13.07 20.83 5.64
C GLY A 24 -12.88 21.83 6.79
N ARG A 25 -12.65 21.38 8.05
CA ARG A 25 -12.41 22.29 9.18
C ARG A 25 -11.24 23.23 8.88
N PRO A 26 -11.40 24.56 9.06
CA PRO A 26 -10.34 25.50 8.74
C PRO A 26 -9.13 25.39 9.68
N ARG A 27 -7.99 25.93 9.24
CA ARG A 27 -6.74 26.09 10.00
C ARG A 27 -6.06 24.78 10.42
N THR A 28 -6.29 23.67 9.73
CA THR A 28 -5.57 22.41 9.96
C THR A 28 -5.57 21.58 8.69
N GLU A 29 -4.45 20.95 8.37
CA GLU A 29 -4.37 19.99 7.25
C GLU A 29 -5.16 18.71 7.56
N LEU A 30 -5.18 18.29 8.83
CA LEU A 30 -5.98 17.16 9.32
C LEU A 30 -6.36 17.40 10.79
N CYS A 31 -7.65 17.48 11.08
CA CYS A 31 -8.13 17.67 12.45
C CYS A 31 -8.06 16.34 13.24
N THR A 32 -8.09 16.46 14.57
CA THR A 32 -7.99 15.31 15.48
C THR A 32 -9.04 14.24 15.20
N ALA A 33 -10.29 14.62 14.93
CA ALA A 33 -11.37 13.68 14.65
C ALA A 33 -11.12 12.88 13.35
N CYS A 34 -10.69 13.56 12.27
CA CYS A 34 -10.33 12.86 11.02
C CYS A 34 -9.06 12.02 11.15
N GLY A 35 -8.10 12.45 11.98
CA GLY A 35 -6.94 11.64 12.35
C GLY A 35 -7.35 10.39 13.13
N ALA A 36 -8.26 10.51 14.08
CA ALA A 36 -8.80 9.40 14.83
C ALA A 36 -9.52 8.37 13.95
N ALA A 37 -10.19 8.80 12.88
CA ALA A 37 -10.79 7.89 11.91
C ALA A 37 -9.76 6.99 11.20
N LEU A 38 -8.51 7.44 11.09
CA LEU A 38 -7.41 6.65 10.50
C LEU A 38 -6.66 5.78 11.52
N HIS A 39 -6.58 6.22 12.78
CA HIS A 39 -5.71 5.62 13.81
C HIS A 39 -6.44 5.16 15.07
N GLY A 40 -7.72 5.48 15.21
CA GLY A 40 -8.47 5.26 16.45
C GLY A 40 -8.82 3.80 16.74
N ALA A 41 -8.66 2.92 15.77
CA ALA A 41 -8.88 1.49 15.94
C ALA A 41 -7.62 0.69 15.56
N PRO A 42 -7.40 -0.49 16.17
CA PRO A 42 -6.33 -1.38 15.74
C PRO A 42 -6.58 -1.87 14.31
N ALA A 43 -5.48 -2.08 13.57
CA ALA A 43 -5.56 -2.66 12.23
C ALA A 43 -6.22 -4.04 12.26
N ARG A 44 -7.10 -4.30 11.29
CA ARG A 44 -7.90 -5.51 11.22
C ARG A 44 -7.56 -6.33 9.99
N LEU A 45 -7.60 -7.64 10.11
CA LEU A 45 -7.61 -8.54 8.97
C LEU A 45 -8.93 -8.32 8.20
N VAL A 46 -8.82 -8.08 6.90
CA VAL A 46 -9.97 -7.79 6.02
C VAL A 46 -10.04 -8.78 4.87
N ARG A 47 -11.25 -9.05 4.39
CA ARG A 47 -11.50 -10.01 3.31
C ARG A 47 -12.54 -9.45 2.34
N PRO A 48 -12.17 -9.18 1.09
CA PRO A 48 -13.16 -8.81 0.07
C PRO A 48 -14.04 -10.02 -0.26
N SER A 49 -15.29 -9.77 -0.61
CA SER A 49 -16.22 -10.77 -1.11
C SER A 49 -16.68 -10.40 -2.53
N PRO A 50 -16.44 -11.26 -3.54
CA PRO A 50 -15.69 -12.52 -3.47
C PRO A 50 -14.18 -12.30 -3.28
N ARG A 51 -13.52 -13.22 -2.57
CA ARG A 51 -12.06 -13.18 -2.41
C ARG A 51 -11.38 -13.70 -3.67
N PRO A 52 -10.48 -12.95 -4.31
CA PRO A 52 -9.72 -13.45 -5.45
C PRO A 52 -8.72 -14.54 -5.03
N PRO A 53 -8.52 -15.57 -5.88
CA PRO A 53 -7.47 -16.56 -5.67
C PRO A 53 -6.09 -15.89 -5.56
N GLY A 54 -5.23 -16.41 -4.71
CA GLY A 54 -3.87 -15.88 -4.51
C GLY A 54 -3.79 -14.58 -3.70
N LEU A 55 -4.91 -14.03 -3.24
CA LEU A 55 -4.88 -12.87 -2.35
C LEU A 55 -4.28 -13.26 -0.99
N PRO A 56 -3.18 -12.61 -0.56
CA PRO A 56 -2.61 -12.84 0.77
C PRO A 56 -3.56 -12.38 1.89
N ALA A 57 -3.18 -12.61 3.14
CA ALA A 57 -3.83 -11.98 4.28
C ALA A 57 -3.61 -10.47 4.22
N VAL A 58 -4.70 -9.69 4.24
CA VAL A 58 -4.66 -8.23 4.11
C VAL A 58 -5.09 -7.57 5.42
N TYR A 59 -4.28 -6.64 5.91
CA TYR A 59 -4.58 -5.83 7.09
C TYR A 59 -4.90 -4.38 6.65
N ALA A 60 -5.99 -3.82 7.17
CA ALA A 60 -6.43 -2.46 6.90
C ALA A 60 -6.62 -1.67 8.19
N ALA A 61 -6.33 -0.37 8.15
CA ALA A 61 -6.49 0.52 9.29
C ALA A 61 -7.94 0.97 9.47
N ALA A 62 -8.64 1.28 8.38
CA ALA A 62 -9.96 1.88 8.44
C ALA A 62 -10.85 1.50 7.24
N PRO A 63 -12.19 1.60 7.37
CA PRO A 63 -13.10 1.54 6.24
C PRO A 63 -12.90 2.73 5.28
N TYR A 64 -13.01 2.47 3.97
CA TYR A 64 -12.92 3.50 2.92
C TYR A 64 -14.23 4.28 2.80
N GLU A 65 -14.45 5.15 3.75
CA GLU A 65 -15.65 5.99 3.81
C GLU A 65 -15.36 7.34 4.47
N ASN A 66 -16.29 8.28 4.35
CA ASN A 66 -16.27 9.56 5.05
C ASN A 66 -14.88 10.26 5.01
N ALA A 67 -14.35 10.61 6.17
CA ALA A 67 -13.07 11.31 6.31
C ALA A 67 -11.88 10.52 5.74
N VAL A 68 -11.86 9.20 5.91
CA VAL A 68 -10.77 8.33 5.39
C VAL A 68 -10.72 8.39 3.87
N ARG A 69 -11.88 8.29 3.21
CA ARG A 69 -11.99 8.44 1.75
C ARG A 69 -11.52 9.82 1.30
N ALA A 70 -11.97 10.89 1.97
CA ALA A 70 -11.62 12.27 1.62
C ALA A 70 -10.09 12.51 1.73
N VAL A 71 -9.46 12.02 2.80
CA VAL A 71 -8.01 12.14 3.05
C VAL A 71 -7.21 11.38 1.99
N LEU A 72 -7.59 10.14 1.65
CA LEU A 72 -6.92 9.36 0.61
C LEU A 72 -7.03 10.03 -0.77
N LEU A 73 -8.21 10.55 -1.12
CA LEU A 73 -8.41 11.29 -2.37
C LEU A 73 -7.60 12.60 -2.39
N ALA A 74 -7.52 13.32 -1.27
CA ALA A 74 -6.73 14.53 -1.17
C ALA A 74 -5.24 14.25 -1.41
N HIS A 75 -4.71 13.18 -0.81
CA HIS A 75 -3.33 12.77 -1.02
C HIS A 75 -3.08 12.29 -2.46
N LYS A 76 -3.98 11.45 -2.99
CA LYS A 76 -3.82 10.78 -4.27
C LYS A 76 -4.05 11.71 -5.46
N GLU A 77 -5.10 12.55 -5.43
CA GLU A 77 -5.57 13.29 -6.60
C GLU A 77 -5.39 14.82 -6.47
N ARG A 78 -5.32 15.36 -5.25
CA ARG A 78 -5.25 16.81 -5.02
C ARG A 78 -3.87 17.30 -4.57
N GLY A 79 -2.86 16.42 -4.55
CA GLY A 79 -1.49 16.80 -4.23
C GLY A 79 -1.24 17.18 -2.76
N ALA A 80 -2.12 16.79 -1.84
CA ALA A 80 -1.93 17.02 -0.39
C ALA A 80 -0.83 16.10 0.17
N LEU A 81 0.42 16.37 -0.23
CA LEU A 81 1.57 15.50 0.04
C LEU A 81 1.93 15.42 1.53
N GLY A 82 1.59 16.43 2.34
CA GLY A 82 1.77 16.45 3.79
C GLY A 82 1.03 15.30 4.49
N LEU A 83 -0.08 14.84 3.92
CA LEU A 83 -0.85 13.71 4.46
C LEU A 83 -0.11 12.36 4.42
N ALA A 84 0.99 12.25 3.67
CA ALA A 84 1.77 11.01 3.59
C ALA A 84 2.25 10.51 4.95
N GLY A 85 2.58 11.41 5.88
CA GLY A 85 2.99 11.05 7.25
C GLY A 85 1.88 10.37 8.04
N VAL A 86 0.67 10.91 7.98
CA VAL A 86 -0.51 10.37 8.67
C VAL A 86 -0.93 9.03 8.08
N LEU A 87 -1.04 8.97 6.74
CA LEU A 87 -1.37 7.74 6.02
C LEU A 87 -0.29 6.66 6.24
N GLY A 88 0.99 7.06 6.31
CA GLY A 88 2.11 6.17 6.62
C GLY A 88 2.02 5.56 8.02
N ARG A 89 1.64 6.33 9.04
CA ARG A 89 1.40 5.80 10.40
C ARG A 89 0.27 4.76 10.40
N ALA A 90 -0.84 5.03 9.71
CA ALA A 90 -1.93 4.07 9.57
C ALA A 90 -1.45 2.77 8.91
N LEU A 91 -0.71 2.89 7.79
CA LEU A 91 -0.13 1.74 7.10
C LEU A 91 0.87 0.99 7.98
N ALA A 92 1.71 1.68 8.76
CA ALA A 92 2.67 1.07 9.69
C ALA A 92 1.96 0.22 10.75
N GLY A 93 0.80 0.68 11.25
CA GLY A 93 -0.06 -0.10 12.13
C GLY A 93 -0.52 -1.42 11.49
N CYS A 94 -0.91 -1.38 10.22
CA CYS A 94 -1.31 -2.57 9.45
C CYS A 94 -0.12 -3.53 9.21
N VAL A 95 1.04 -2.98 8.91
CA VAL A 95 2.27 -3.75 8.74
C VAL A 95 2.64 -4.47 10.04
N ARG A 96 2.61 -3.78 11.20
CA ARG A 96 2.86 -4.40 12.52
C ARG A 96 1.87 -5.52 12.81
N ALA A 97 0.58 -5.30 12.60
CA ALA A 97 -0.45 -6.31 12.80
C ALA A 97 -0.24 -7.54 11.91
N GLY A 98 0.24 -7.33 10.68
CA GLY A 98 0.59 -8.39 9.75
C GLY A 98 1.92 -9.09 10.06
N ALA A 99 2.88 -8.44 10.68
CA ALA A 99 4.24 -8.97 10.88
C ALA A 99 4.32 -10.13 11.91
N GLY A 100 3.31 -10.31 12.76
CA GLY A 100 3.35 -11.29 13.85
C GLY A 100 3.97 -10.73 15.13
N ARG A 101 4.49 -11.61 16.01
CA ARG A 101 5.05 -11.18 17.30
C ARG A 101 6.34 -10.38 17.10
N PRO A 102 6.58 -9.34 17.93
CA PRO A 102 7.89 -8.73 18.04
C PRO A 102 8.94 -9.79 18.38
N GLY A 103 10.01 -9.89 17.59
CA GLY A 103 11.04 -10.93 17.71
C GLY A 103 11.00 -12.02 16.65
N ASP A 104 9.84 -12.33 16.07
CA ASP A 104 9.72 -13.28 14.95
C ASP A 104 9.96 -12.60 13.59
N ALA A 105 9.79 -11.31 13.52
CA ALA A 105 9.95 -10.54 12.31
C ALA A 105 11.41 -10.12 12.17
N GLY A 106 12.12 -10.73 11.24
CA GLY A 106 13.30 -10.12 10.63
C GLY A 106 12.96 -8.76 10.02
N ALA A 107 13.79 -8.28 9.10
CA ALA A 107 13.50 -7.02 8.40
C ALA A 107 12.15 -7.07 7.65
N LEU A 108 11.38 -6.00 7.75
CA LEU A 108 10.11 -5.80 7.05
C LEU A 108 10.40 -5.19 5.67
N LEU A 109 10.14 -5.93 4.62
CA LEU A 109 10.35 -5.51 3.23
C LEU A 109 9.02 -5.05 2.63
N LEU A 110 8.80 -3.75 2.59
CA LEU A 110 7.58 -3.16 2.06
C LEU A 110 7.67 -3.06 0.54
N VAL A 111 6.81 -3.79 -0.16
CA VAL A 111 6.75 -3.80 -1.62
C VAL A 111 5.51 -3.01 -2.07
N PRO A 112 5.68 -1.75 -2.50
CA PRO A 112 4.55 -0.94 -2.96
C PRO A 112 3.99 -1.48 -4.28
N VAL A 113 2.66 -1.56 -4.34
CA VAL A 113 1.95 -1.82 -5.59
C VAL A 113 2.10 -0.59 -6.50
N PRO A 114 2.55 -0.76 -7.75
CA PRO A 114 2.78 0.37 -8.63
C PRO A 114 1.48 1.01 -9.12
N SER A 115 1.38 2.32 -9.04
CA SER A 115 0.35 3.09 -9.74
C SER A 115 0.57 3.06 -11.26
N ALA A 116 -0.49 3.32 -12.05
CA ALA A 116 -0.35 3.46 -13.48
C ALA A 116 0.65 4.56 -13.85
N ARG A 117 1.51 4.30 -14.84
CA ARG A 117 2.55 5.26 -15.27
C ARG A 117 1.96 6.59 -15.72
N SER A 118 0.85 6.55 -16.47
CA SER A 118 0.13 7.74 -16.90
C SER A 118 -0.37 8.56 -15.70
N SER A 119 -0.94 7.89 -14.71
CA SER A 119 -1.42 8.54 -13.49
C SER A 119 -0.28 9.13 -12.66
N THR A 120 0.86 8.43 -12.56
CA THR A 120 2.04 8.93 -11.86
C THR A 120 2.66 10.11 -12.61
N ALA A 121 2.73 10.05 -13.94
CA ALA A 121 3.23 11.16 -14.76
C ALA A 121 2.34 12.40 -14.66
N ALA A 122 1.01 12.23 -14.70
CA ALA A 122 0.05 13.31 -14.55
C ALA A 122 0.13 13.99 -13.18
N ARG A 123 0.34 13.22 -12.10
CA ARG A 123 0.39 13.72 -10.71
C ARG A 123 1.79 14.20 -10.29
N GLY A 124 2.85 13.82 -11.00
CA GLY A 124 4.24 14.11 -10.64
C GLY A 124 4.78 13.29 -9.46
N HIS A 125 3.99 12.36 -8.90
CA HIS A 125 4.40 11.51 -7.78
C HIS A 125 3.66 10.18 -7.75
N ASP A 126 4.24 9.18 -7.05
CA ASP A 126 3.60 7.90 -6.74
C ASP A 126 3.08 7.95 -5.30
N PRO A 127 1.76 8.00 -5.08
CA PRO A 127 1.17 8.13 -3.75
C PRO A 127 1.45 6.92 -2.87
N VAL A 128 1.39 5.70 -3.41
CA VAL A 128 1.62 4.46 -2.63
C VAL A 128 3.07 4.38 -2.16
N ARG A 129 4.04 4.73 -3.01
CA ARG A 129 5.46 4.79 -2.62
C ARG A 129 5.73 5.83 -1.54
N ARG A 130 5.06 6.99 -1.59
CA ARG A 130 5.16 8.01 -0.53
C ARG A 130 4.63 7.51 0.80
N ILE A 131 3.46 6.91 0.81
CA ILE A 131 2.85 6.33 2.01
C ILE A 131 3.75 5.21 2.55
N ALA A 132 4.25 4.32 1.69
CA ALA A 132 5.17 3.24 2.08
C ALA A 132 6.47 3.77 2.70
N ALA A 133 7.06 4.84 2.13
CA ALA A 133 8.26 5.47 2.68
C ALA A 133 8.01 6.08 4.07
N ALA A 134 6.86 6.73 4.26
CA ALA A 134 6.45 7.26 5.56
C ALA A 134 6.20 6.13 6.57
N ALA A 135 5.55 5.04 6.17
CA ALA A 135 5.33 3.86 7.01
C ALA A 135 6.66 3.21 7.43
N ALA A 136 7.60 3.02 6.50
CA ALA A 136 8.91 2.46 6.82
C ALA A 136 9.69 3.34 7.80
N ARG A 137 9.54 4.67 7.73
CA ARG A 137 10.14 5.60 8.68
C ARG A 137 9.52 5.43 10.08
N ASP A 138 8.19 5.37 10.18
CA ASP A 138 7.46 5.16 11.42
C ASP A 138 7.84 3.83 12.08
N LEU A 139 7.94 2.76 11.31
CA LEU A 139 8.38 1.45 11.78
C LEU A 139 9.81 1.48 12.33
N ARG A 140 10.74 2.18 11.65
CA ARG A 140 12.12 2.33 12.15
C ARG A 140 12.20 3.17 13.43
N HIS A 141 11.38 4.22 13.56
CA HIS A 141 11.29 4.97 14.82
C HIS A 141 10.76 4.11 15.96
N ALA A 142 9.93 3.10 15.66
CA ALA A 142 9.46 2.10 16.63
C ALA A 142 10.47 0.94 16.86
N GLY A 143 11.72 1.06 16.38
CA GLY A 143 12.77 0.04 16.57
C GLY A 143 12.68 -1.17 15.62
N LEU A 144 11.80 -1.16 14.63
CA LEU A 144 11.66 -2.25 13.66
C LEU A 144 12.53 -1.99 12.42
N SER A 145 13.25 -3.01 11.96
CA SER A 145 13.96 -2.90 10.68
C SER A 145 12.94 -2.92 9.53
N ALA A 146 12.83 -1.81 8.78
CA ALA A 146 11.89 -1.69 7.70
C ALA A 146 12.49 -0.97 6.49
N GLN A 147 12.28 -1.52 5.29
CA GLN A 147 12.78 -1.01 4.02
C GLN A 147 11.69 -1.03 2.95
N VAL A 148 11.67 -0.03 2.07
CA VAL A 148 10.80 -0.01 0.90
C VAL A 148 11.55 -0.55 -0.30
N LEU A 149 10.99 -1.56 -0.94
CA LEU A 149 11.54 -2.19 -2.13
C LEU A 149 10.56 -2.05 -3.30
N PRO A 150 10.74 -1.07 -4.20
CA PRO A 150 9.88 -0.88 -5.36
C PRO A 150 10.22 -1.89 -6.47
N LEU A 151 9.90 -3.15 -6.21
CA LEU A 151 10.25 -4.28 -7.07
C LEU A 151 9.32 -4.46 -8.26
N LEU A 152 8.09 -3.94 -8.17
CA LEU A 152 7.04 -4.15 -9.14
C LEU A 152 6.93 -3.00 -10.14
N ARG A 153 6.58 -3.36 -11.37
CA ARG A 153 6.19 -2.41 -12.42
C ARG A 153 4.99 -2.94 -13.21
N GLN A 154 4.25 -2.06 -13.84
CA GLN A 154 3.26 -2.46 -14.83
C GLN A 154 3.96 -2.96 -16.10
N ARG A 155 3.61 -4.17 -16.52
CA ARG A 155 4.07 -4.80 -17.77
C ARG A 155 3.35 -4.22 -18.99
N ARG A 156 2.06 -3.92 -18.84
CA ARG A 156 1.19 -3.36 -19.88
C ARG A 156 0.25 -2.30 -19.30
N ALA A 157 -0.30 -1.49 -20.15
CA ALA A 157 -1.38 -0.60 -19.76
C ALA A 157 -2.58 -1.43 -19.24
N VAL A 158 -3.14 -0.99 -18.14
CA VAL A 158 -4.37 -1.54 -17.55
C VAL A 158 -5.49 -0.56 -17.88
N ALA A 159 -6.59 -1.07 -18.45
CA ALA A 159 -7.75 -0.25 -18.74
C ALA A 159 -8.32 0.35 -17.44
N ASP A 160 -9.02 1.49 -17.55
CA ASP A 160 -9.68 2.08 -16.40
C ASP A 160 -10.60 1.05 -15.73
N GLN A 161 -10.47 0.97 -14.40
CA GLN A 161 -11.21 0.01 -13.58
C GLN A 161 -12.52 0.60 -13.03
N SER A 162 -12.79 1.89 -13.28
CA SER A 162 -14.05 2.52 -12.91
C SER A 162 -15.20 1.84 -13.64
N GLY A 163 -16.20 1.40 -12.88
CA GLY A 163 -17.36 0.67 -13.44
C GLY A 163 -17.18 -0.83 -13.68
N LEU A 164 -15.96 -1.38 -13.61
CA LEU A 164 -15.73 -2.82 -13.76
C LEU A 164 -16.16 -3.62 -12.51
N GLY A 165 -16.86 -4.73 -12.72
CA GLY A 165 -17.14 -5.71 -11.68
C GLY A 165 -15.87 -6.49 -11.23
N ALA A 166 -15.93 -7.20 -10.11
CA ALA A 166 -14.79 -7.92 -9.54
C ALA A 166 -14.13 -8.92 -10.52
N ARG A 167 -14.94 -9.66 -11.29
CA ARG A 167 -14.46 -10.61 -12.31
C ARG A 167 -13.72 -9.90 -13.45
N GLN A 168 -14.26 -8.80 -13.94
CA GLN A 168 -13.66 -7.99 -14.99
C GLN A 168 -12.36 -7.32 -14.53
N ARG A 169 -12.31 -6.77 -13.30
CA ARG A 169 -11.08 -6.22 -12.71
C ARG A 169 -9.98 -7.27 -12.61
N ARG A 170 -10.33 -8.51 -12.21
CA ARG A 170 -9.37 -9.61 -12.15
C ARG A 170 -8.84 -9.95 -13.54
N ALA A 171 -9.69 -10.09 -14.55
CA ALA A 171 -9.28 -10.37 -15.92
C ALA A 171 -8.40 -9.24 -16.49
N ASN A 172 -8.76 -7.98 -16.23
CA ASN A 172 -8.00 -6.80 -16.65
C ASN A 172 -6.59 -6.73 -16.01
N LEU A 173 -6.43 -7.26 -14.80
CA LEU A 173 -5.17 -7.23 -14.06
C LEU A 173 -4.30 -8.48 -14.24
N ALA A 174 -4.84 -9.58 -14.76
CA ALA A 174 -4.08 -10.82 -14.94
C ALA A 174 -2.84 -10.60 -15.82
N GLY A 175 -1.64 -10.90 -15.30
CA GLY A 175 -0.35 -10.68 -15.97
C GLY A 175 0.01 -9.20 -16.18
N ALA A 176 -0.66 -8.27 -15.49
CA ALA A 176 -0.41 -6.83 -15.66
C ALA A 176 0.79 -6.33 -14.84
N LEU A 177 1.21 -7.07 -13.81
CA LEU A 177 2.35 -6.73 -13.00
C LEU A 177 3.50 -7.72 -13.22
N GLU A 178 4.72 -7.19 -13.18
CA GLU A 178 5.94 -7.97 -13.23
C GLU A 178 7.02 -7.33 -12.35
N LEU A 179 8.09 -8.08 -12.07
CA LEU A 179 9.25 -7.52 -11.40
C LEU A 179 10.01 -6.56 -12.31
N THR A 180 10.59 -5.54 -11.70
CA THR A 180 11.55 -4.66 -12.39
C THR A 180 12.79 -5.44 -12.81
N ALA A 181 13.53 -4.96 -13.80
CA ALA A 181 14.82 -5.56 -14.19
C ALA A 181 15.74 -5.61 -12.97
N GLY A 182 16.17 -6.81 -12.58
CA GLY A 182 16.97 -7.04 -11.36
C GLY A 182 16.15 -7.10 -10.06
N GLY A 183 14.85 -6.82 -10.07
CA GLY A 183 13.99 -6.85 -8.87
C GLY A 183 13.98 -8.21 -8.17
N GLY A 184 13.96 -9.30 -8.93
CA GLY A 184 14.07 -10.65 -8.37
C GLY A 184 15.41 -10.93 -7.68
N ARG A 185 16.52 -10.43 -8.26
CA ARG A 185 17.86 -10.55 -7.64
C ARG A 185 17.95 -9.70 -6.36
N LEU A 186 17.41 -8.50 -6.39
CA LEU A 186 17.37 -7.62 -5.22
C LEU A 186 16.54 -8.25 -4.09
N LEU A 187 15.34 -8.74 -4.39
CA LEU A 187 14.51 -9.44 -3.40
C LEU A 187 15.25 -10.63 -2.78
N ARG A 188 15.86 -11.48 -3.60
CA ARG A 188 16.62 -12.62 -3.12
C ARG A 188 17.81 -12.20 -2.24
N TYR A 189 18.53 -11.16 -2.64
CA TYR A 189 19.64 -10.61 -1.86
C TYR A 189 19.15 -10.11 -0.48
N GLU A 190 18.07 -9.34 -0.42
CA GLU A 190 17.53 -8.82 0.83
C GLU A 190 17.00 -9.96 1.73
N LEU A 191 16.36 -10.98 1.15
CA LEU A 191 15.91 -12.16 1.89
C LEU A 191 17.08 -12.93 2.50
N LEU A 192 18.19 -13.11 1.76
CA LEU A 192 19.41 -13.73 2.26
C LEU A 192 20.07 -12.88 3.35
N ARG A 193 20.25 -11.59 3.10
CA ARG A 193 20.88 -10.63 4.01
C ARG A 193 20.20 -10.59 5.38
N HIS A 194 18.88 -10.69 5.40
CA HIS A 194 18.09 -10.61 6.62
C HIS A 194 17.80 -11.99 7.25
N GLY A 195 18.44 -13.05 6.79
CA GLY A 195 18.26 -14.40 7.32
C GLY A 195 16.84 -14.96 7.14
N LEU A 196 16.09 -14.38 6.21
CA LEU A 196 14.74 -14.81 5.84
C LEU A 196 14.77 -16.05 4.93
N LEU A 197 15.98 -16.47 4.50
CA LEU A 197 16.27 -17.70 3.79
C LEU A 197 17.08 -18.61 4.72
N ARG A 198 16.42 -19.52 5.44
CA ARG A 198 17.08 -20.59 6.20
C ARG A 198 16.55 -21.94 5.74
N HIS A 199 17.47 -22.89 5.46
CA HIS A 199 17.18 -24.28 5.13
C HIS A 199 16.20 -24.49 3.95
N GLY A 200 16.31 -23.66 2.90
CA GLY A 200 15.45 -23.77 1.71
C GLY A 200 13.99 -23.30 1.92
N LEU A 201 13.62 -22.91 3.13
CA LEU A 201 12.33 -22.33 3.48
C LEU A 201 12.46 -20.81 3.53
N LEU A 202 11.82 -20.13 2.59
CA LEU A 202 11.64 -18.69 2.60
C LEU A 202 10.74 -18.32 3.78
N ARG A 203 11.31 -17.78 4.85
CA ARG A 203 10.51 -17.06 5.88
C ARG A 203 10.14 -15.69 5.34
N LEU A 204 9.19 -15.64 4.42
CA LEU A 204 8.67 -14.41 3.83
C LEU A 204 7.76 -13.62 4.79
N GLY A 205 7.76 -13.93 6.07
CA GLY A 205 7.05 -13.13 7.08
C GLY A 205 7.43 -11.65 7.06
N GLY A 206 8.57 -11.32 6.44
CA GLY A 206 9.03 -9.96 6.23
C GLY A 206 8.62 -9.29 4.93
N VAL A 207 8.09 -9.99 3.91
CA VAL A 207 7.65 -9.36 2.65
C VAL A 207 6.18 -8.96 2.76
N ILE A 208 5.90 -7.67 2.69
CA ILE A 208 4.57 -7.11 2.84
C ILE A 208 4.25 -6.25 1.62
N LEU A 209 3.25 -6.68 0.85
CA LEU A 209 2.70 -5.86 -0.22
C LEU A 209 1.94 -4.69 0.38
N VAL A 210 2.17 -3.48 -0.12
CA VAL A 210 1.50 -2.30 0.40
C VAL A 210 0.77 -1.53 -0.69
N ASP A 211 -0.46 -1.11 -0.38
CA ASP A 211 -1.30 -0.30 -1.25
C ASP A 211 -2.05 0.76 -0.43
N ASP A 212 -2.68 1.72 -1.09
CA ASP A 212 -3.50 2.73 -0.44
C ASP A 212 -4.90 2.20 -0.10
N LEU A 213 -5.49 1.36 -0.96
CA LEU A 213 -6.88 0.92 -0.87
C LEU A 213 -7.08 -0.52 -1.32
N LEU A 214 -7.78 -1.31 -0.50
CA LEU A 214 -8.34 -2.60 -0.91
C LEU A 214 -9.81 -2.42 -1.34
N THR A 215 -10.11 -2.70 -2.60
CA THR A 215 -11.48 -2.86 -3.10
C THR A 215 -11.80 -4.34 -3.30
N THR A 216 -11.52 -4.87 -4.48
CA THR A 216 -11.72 -6.28 -4.82
C THR A 216 -10.54 -7.18 -4.44
N GLY A 217 -9.37 -6.62 -4.14
CA GLY A 217 -8.14 -7.35 -3.88
C GLY A 217 -7.41 -7.87 -5.13
N SER A 218 -7.95 -7.65 -6.33
CA SER A 218 -7.37 -8.17 -7.57
C SER A 218 -5.95 -7.66 -7.82
N THR A 219 -5.66 -6.41 -7.49
CA THR A 219 -4.33 -5.81 -7.65
C THR A 219 -3.30 -6.45 -6.70
N LEU A 220 -3.69 -6.66 -5.44
CA LEU A 220 -2.83 -7.31 -4.45
C LEU A 220 -2.60 -8.80 -4.77
N ALA A 221 -3.61 -9.50 -5.29
CA ALA A 221 -3.47 -10.88 -5.75
C ALA A 221 -2.48 -10.98 -6.94
N GLU A 222 -2.58 -10.06 -7.89
CA GLU A 222 -1.66 -10.00 -9.02
C GLU A 222 -0.22 -9.60 -8.58
N ALA A 223 -0.09 -8.68 -7.65
CA ALA A 223 1.20 -8.32 -7.06
C ALA A 223 1.84 -9.51 -6.33
N ALA A 224 1.04 -10.29 -5.59
CA ALA A 224 1.50 -11.50 -4.92
C ALA A 224 1.98 -12.57 -5.92
N ARG A 225 1.26 -12.75 -7.04
CA ARG A 225 1.69 -13.63 -8.13
C ARG A 225 3.04 -13.19 -8.68
N ALA A 226 3.18 -11.90 -9.03
CA ALA A 226 4.40 -11.37 -9.62
C ALA A 226 5.62 -11.47 -8.70
N VAL A 227 5.45 -11.26 -7.39
CA VAL A 227 6.50 -11.44 -6.39
C VAL A 227 6.83 -12.93 -6.20
N GLY A 228 5.80 -13.79 -6.23
CA GLY A 228 5.95 -15.23 -6.10
C GLY A 228 6.79 -15.87 -7.19
N GLU A 229 6.69 -15.39 -8.41
CA GLU A 229 7.50 -15.87 -9.55
C GLU A 229 9.01 -15.64 -9.37
N ALA A 230 9.41 -14.63 -8.57
CA ALA A 230 10.81 -14.38 -8.26
C ALA A 230 11.45 -15.41 -7.32
N GLY A 231 10.64 -16.10 -6.56
CA GLY A 231 11.11 -17.10 -5.60
C GLY A 231 11.67 -18.38 -6.22
N GLY A 232 11.63 -18.51 -7.56
CA GLY A 232 12.11 -19.67 -8.30
C GLY A 232 10.96 -20.62 -8.65
N ALA A 233 10.81 -20.91 -9.94
CA ALA A 233 9.81 -21.81 -10.50
C ALA A 233 10.12 -23.31 -10.20
N GLY A 234 10.43 -23.63 -8.94
CA GLY A 234 10.38 -24.99 -8.43
C GLY A 234 8.96 -25.30 -7.95
N ARG A 235 8.35 -26.31 -8.49
CA ARG A 235 6.95 -26.74 -8.34
C ARG A 235 6.44 -26.93 -6.89
N GLU A 236 7.23 -26.69 -5.86
CA GLU A 236 6.88 -26.98 -4.44
C GLU A 236 7.11 -25.82 -3.44
N SER A 237 7.70 -24.71 -3.85
CA SER A 237 7.84 -23.56 -2.94
C SER A 237 6.63 -22.66 -3.06
N SER A 238 5.61 -22.95 -2.25
CA SER A 238 4.43 -22.12 -2.10
C SER A 238 4.80 -20.76 -1.45
N VAL A 239 5.37 -19.85 -2.24
CA VAL A 239 5.56 -18.42 -1.88
C VAL A 239 4.22 -17.79 -1.46
N HIS A 240 3.10 -18.41 -1.81
CA HIS A 240 1.75 -18.02 -1.43
C HIS A 240 1.47 -18.06 0.09
N GLY A 241 2.27 -18.79 0.88
CA GLY A 241 2.03 -18.97 2.32
C GLY A 241 2.58 -17.86 3.21
N VAL A 242 3.41 -16.94 2.70
CA VAL A 242 4.24 -16.09 3.56
C VAL A 242 4.17 -14.61 3.25
N CYS A 243 3.73 -14.21 2.06
CA CYS A 243 3.50 -12.80 1.74
C CYS A 243 2.20 -12.33 2.41
N ARG A 244 2.29 -11.17 3.08
CA ARG A 244 1.13 -10.47 3.66
C ARG A 244 0.90 -9.17 2.91
N ALA A 245 -0.26 -8.55 3.14
CA ALA A 245 -0.54 -7.24 2.58
C ALA A 245 -1.04 -6.28 3.65
N ALA A 246 -0.74 -5.01 3.46
CA ALA A 246 -1.20 -3.93 4.30
C ALA A 246 -1.73 -2.79 3.44
N VAL A 247 -2.87 -2.25 3.80
CA VAL A 247 -3.50 -1.12 3.12
C VAL A 247 -3.95 -0.08 4.14
N VAL A 248 -4.03 1.18 3.74
CA VAL A 248 -4.56 2.23 4.61
C VAL A 248 -6.05 2.01 4.83
N ALA A 249 -6.79 1.73 3.76
CA ALA A 249 -8.24 1.52 3.86
C ALA A 249 -8.71 0.32 3.04
N ALA A 250 -9.87 -0.21 3.41
CA ALA A 250 -10.55 -1.24 2.64
C ALA A 250 -12.03 -0.91 2.48
N SER A 251 -12.69 -1.50 1.46
CA SER A 251 -14.14 -1.41 1.32
C SER A 251 -14.82 -1.78 2.65
N PRO A 252 -15.85 -1.05 3.09
CA PRO A 252 -16.58 -1.35 4.33
C PRO A 252 -17.00 -2.81 4.43
N THR A 253 -17.48 -3.40 3.33
CA THR A 253 -17.91 -4.81 3.25
C THR A 253 -16.77 -5.80 3.54
N ALA A 254 -15.51 -5.42 3.32
CA ALA A 254 -14.36 -6.28 3.63
C ALA A 254 -14.11 -6.45 5.15
N PHE A 255 -14.70 -5.58 5.97
CA PHE A 255 -14.63 -5.66 7.43
C PHE A 255 -15.75 -6.50 8.06
N GLU A 256 -16.82 -6.81 7.33
CA GLU A 256 -18.02 -7.44 7.87
C GLU A 256 -17.85 -8.94 8.13
N ILE A 257 -16.98 -9.60 7.37
CA ILE A 257 -16.79 -11.08 7.40
C ILE A 257 -16.16 -11.59 8.72
N ASN A 258 -15.72 -10.70 9.59
CA ASN A 258 -15.13 -11.07 10.89
C ASN A 258 -16.10 -10.96 12.07
N ARG A 259 -17.42 -10.89 11.83
CA ARG A 259 -18.43 -10.78 12.89
C ARG A 259 -19.13 -12.09 13.26
N ASN A 260 -18.70 -13.22 12.66
CA ASN A 260 -19.20 -14.56 13.03
C ASN A 260 -18.08 -15.40 13.65
#